data_1c0980c01181dd86a13bfd84d764bb12
#
_entry.id   1c0980c01181dd86a13bfd84d764bb12
#
_cell.length_a   1.000
_cell.length_b   1.000
_cell.length_c   1.000
_cell.angle_alpha   90.00
_cell.angle_beta   90.00
_cell.angle_gamma   90.00
#
_symmetry.space_group_name_H-M   'P 1'
#
loop_
_entity.id
_entity.type
_entity.pdbx_description
1 polymer ?
#
loop_
_entity_poly.entity_id
_entity_poly.type
_entity_poly.pdbx_seq_one_letter_code
_entity_poly.pdbx_strand_id
1 'polypeptide(L)'
;STAVAGMVATSSLWAADERPNIILFLVDDMGWQETSVPFYSEETPLNRRFHTPNMEKLAEKGVKFMQAYSCAISSPSRCSLMSGMNAARHRVTNWTLNYNSNNDAGGGSITLPDWNYNGIQPAGTSINNATSITSLPQILHDNGYYTIHCGKAHFGAKNTDGEDPLNFGFDVNIAGGANGGPASYLGSDNYCTTGSDFCINGLDEYAAQG
;
A
#
# COMPACT_ATOMS: atom_id res chain seq x y z
N SER A 1 -0.87 -50.57 -47.43
CA SER A 1 -0.65 -49.99 -46.10
C SER A 1 -0.94 -48.47 -46.10
N THR A 2 -2.13 -48.11 -45.67
CA THR A 2 -2.58 -46.74 -45.63
C THR A 2 -2.41 -46.23 -44.16
N ALA A 3 -1.47 -45.32 -43.93
CA ALA A 3 -1.28 -44.67 -42.63
C ALA A 3 -2.29 -43.53 -42.51
N VAL A 4 -3.22 -43.63 -41.54
CA VAL A 4 -4.11 -42.56 -41.15
C VAL A 4 -3.37 -41.73 -40.09
N ALA A 5 -2.92 -40.54 -40.46
CA ALA A 5 -2.40 -39.57 -39.53
C ALA A 5 -3.59 -38.86 -38.82
N GLY A 6 -3.85 -39.25 -37.59
CA GLY A 6 -4.80 -38.55 -36.73
C GLY A 6 -4.23 -37.21 -36.28
N MET A 7 -4.80 -36.09 -36.77
CA MET A 7 -4.59 -34.78 -36.19
C MET A 7 -5.31 -34.71 -34.85
N VAL A 8 -4.57 -34.77 -33.77
CA VAL A 8 -5.08 -34.37 -32.45
C VAL A 8 -5.09 -32.83 -32.41
N ALA A 9 -6.24 -32.25 -32.65
CA ALA A 9 -6.46 -30.85 -32.39
C ALA A 9 -6.53 -30.69 -30.88
N THR A 10 -5.43 -30.27 -30.26
CA THR A 10 -5.45 -29.75 -28.90
C THR A 10 -6.15 -28.39 -28.95
N SER A 11 -7.47 -28.37 -28.72
CA SER A 11 -8.16 -27.17 -28.37
C SER A 11 -7.59 -26.73 -27.01
N SER A 12 -6.68 -25.76 -27.03
CA SER A 12 -6.39 -24.96 -25.86
C SER A 12 -7.71 -24.26 -25.50
N LEU A 13 -8.42 -24.84 -24.57
CA LEU A 13 -9.46 -24.13 -23.84
C LEU A 13 -8.76 -23.00 -23.07
N TRP A 14 -8.58 -21.86 -23.72
CA TRP A 14 -8.37 -20.60 -23.03
C TRP A 14 -9.65 -20.43 -22.22
N ALA A 15 -9.57 -20.64 -20.91
CA ALA A 15 -10.61 -20.18 -20.02
C ALA A 15 -10.90 -18.73 -20.40
N ALA A 16 -12.16 -18.37 -20.56
CA ALA A 16 -12.56 -17.00 -20.78
C ALA A 16 -11.79 -16.14 -19.77
N ASP A 17 -11.28 -15.03 -20.22
CA ASP A 17 -10.37 -14.14 -19.50
C ASP A 17 -11.11 -13.48 -18.29
N GLU A 18 -11.50 -14.32 -17.33
CA GLU A 18 -12.05 -13.89 -16.05
C GLU A 18 -10.87 -13.55 -15.15
N ARG A 19 -10.39 -12.32 -15.30
CA ARG A 19 -9.40 -11.76 -14.40
C ARG A 19 -9.98 -11.72 -13.00
N PRO A 20 -9.29 -12.24 -11.98
CA PRO A 20 -9.79 -12.20 -10.63
C PRO A 20 -9.82 -10.75 -10.13
N ASN A 21 -10.85 -10.40 -9.35
CA ASN A 21 -10.80 -9.18 -8.57
C ASN A 21 -9.72 -9.30 -7.49
N ILE A 22 -8.95 -8.23 -7.28
CA ILE A 22 -7.85 -8.18 -6.32
C ILE A 22 -8.19 -7.14 -5.26
N ILE A 23 -8.27 -7.58 -4.01
CA ILE A 23 -8.45 -6.68 -2.86
C ILE A 23 -7.21 -6.79 -1.98
N LEU A 24 -6.48 -5.69 -1.86
CA LEU A 24 -5.37 -5.56 -0.93
C LEU A 24 -5.83 -4.77 0.30
N PHE A 25 -5.99 -5.45 1.42
CA PHE A 25 -6.39 -4.84 2.68
C PHE A 25 -5.15 -4.67 3.58
N LEU A 26 -4.61 -3.46 3.63
CA LEU A 26 -3.43 -3.12 4.42
C LEU A 26 -3.84 -2.49 5.76
N VAL A 27 -3.62 -3.22 6.85
CA VAL A 27 -3.87 -2.72 8.20
C VAL A 27 -2.64 -1.98 8.70
N ASP A 28 -2.83 -0.71 9.09
CA ASP A 28 -1.76 0.15 9.60
C ASP A 28 -1.45 -0.18 11.06
N ASP A 29 -0.17 -0.30 11.39
CA ASP A 29 0.36 -0.52 12.74
C ASP A 29 -0.18 -1.76 13.49
N MET A 30 -0.70 -2.76 12.78
CA MET A 30 -1.15 -4.01 13.41
C MET A 30 0.01 -5.01 13.54
N GLY A 31 0.32 -5.41 14.76
CA GLY A 31 1.30 -6.46 15.04
C GLY A 31 0.75 -7.86 14.79
N TRP A 32 1.63 -8.82 14.53
CA TRP A 32 1.26 -10.22 14.24
C TRP A 32 0.55 -10.94 15.40
N GLN A 33 0.60 -10.38 16.60
CA GLN A 33 -0.13 -10.88 17.79
C GLN A 33 -1.43 -10.14 18.07
N GLU A 34 -1.74 -9.07 17.29
CA GLU A 34 -2.91 -8.19 17.51
C GLU A 34 -4.13 -8.65 16.70
N THR A 35 -4.29 -9.95 16.60
CA THR A 35 -5.40 -10.65 15.95
C THR A 35 -5.63 -11.97 16.66
N SER A 36 -6.85 -12.52 16.63
CA SER A 36 -7.15 -13.86 17.12
C SER A 36 -6.61 -14.98 16.22
N VAL A 37 -6.12 -14.64 15.01
CA VAL A 37 -5.44 -15.59 14.12
C VAL A 37 -3.98 -15.74 14.56
N PRO A 38 -3.51 -16.92 14.96
CA PRO A 38 -2.12 -17.11 15.31
C PRO A 38 -1.23 -17.13 14.04
N PHE A 39 -0.27 -16.21 13.98
CA PHE A 39 0.77 -16.16 12.95
C PHE A 39 2.11 -16.75 13.42
N TYR A 40 2.05 -17.63 14.43
CA TYR A 40 3.15 -18.41 14.97
C TYR A 40 2.76 -19.87 15.06
N SER A 41 3.69 -20.76 15.45
CA SER A 41 3.41 -22.20 15.60
C SER A 41 2.35 -22.52 16.66
N GLU A 42 2.14 -21.60 17.58
CA GLU A 42 1.16 -21.72 18.67
C GLU A 42 0.47 -20.38 18.94
N GLU A 43 -0.72 -20.45 19.50
CA GLU A 43 -1.47 -19.28 19.93
C GLU A 43 -0.77 -18.63 21.14
N THR A 44 -0.54 -17.31 21.05
CA THR A 44 0.05 -16.55 22.14
C THR A 44 -1.01 -15.97 23.09
N PRO A 45 -0.63 -15.57 24.32
CA PRO A 45 -1.55 -14.91 25.24
C PRO A 45 -2.13 -13.60 24.67
N LEU A 46 -1.43 -12.92 23.77
CA LEU A 46 -1.91 -11.70 23.11
C LEU A 46 -2.99 -12.02 22.08
N ASN A 47 -2.83 -13.07 21.26
CA ASN A 47 -3.85 -13.48 20.31
C ASN A 47 -5.22 -13.70 20.97
N ARG A 48 -5.25 -14.25 22.18
CA ARG A 48 -6.49 -14.50 22.97
C ARG A 48 -7.20 -13.22 23.44
N ARG A 49 -6.55 -12.06 23.36
CA ARG A 49 -7.14 -10.77 23.74
C ARG A 49 -7.97 -10.15 22.63
N PHE A 50 -7.73 -10.56 21.40
CA PHE A 50 -8.37 -9.99 20.23
C PHE A 50 -9.51 -10.86 19.73
N HIS A 51 -10.50 -10.23 19.16
CA HIS A 51 -11.66 -10.89 18.54
C HIS A 51 -11.78 -10.43 17.08
N THR A 52 -11.22 -11.21 16.17
CA THR A 52 -11.16 -10.92 14.74
C THR A 52 -11.75 -12.06 13.90
N PRO A 53 -13.06 -12.38 14.06
CA PRO A 53 -13.68 -13.58 13.49
C PRO A 53 -13.68 -13.60 11.95
N ASN A 54 -13.66 -12.44 11.31
CA ASN A 54 -13.57 -12.38 9.84
C ASN A 54 -12.16 -12.68 9.33
N MET A 55 -11.12 -12.33 10.09
CA MET A 55 -9.76 -12.73 9.78
C MET A 55 -9.56 -14.24 9.97
N GLU A 56 -10.19 -14.81 10.99
CA GLU A 56 -10.20 -16.28 11.20
C GLU A 56 -10.82 -16.98 9.98
N LYS A 57 -12.01 -16.56 9.55
CA LYS A 57 -12.66 -17.11 8.34
C LYS A 57 -11.82 -16.95 7.08
N LEU A 58 -11.08 -15.84 6.95
CA LEU A 58 -10.18 -15.62 5.82
C LEU A 58 -8.98 -16.57 5.89
N ALA A 59 -8.40 -16.74 7.08
CA ALA A 59 -7.28 -17.64 7.32
C ALA A 59 -7.66 -19.13 7.09
N GLU A 60 -8.89 -19.52 7.41
CA GLU A 60 -9.41 -20.88 7.15
C GLU A 60 -9.56 -21.18 5.66
N LYS A 61 -9.93 -20.19 4.85
CA LYS A 61 -10.19 -20.34 3.42
C LYS A 61 -9.00 -20.04 2.52
N GLY A 62 -8.01 -19.35 3.06
CA GLY A 62 -6.85 -18.85 2.33
C GLY A 62 -5.55 -19.48 2.74
N VAL A 63 -4.47 -18.77 2.48
CA VAL A 63 -3.11 -19.13 2.87
C VAL A 63 -2.60 -18.14 3.88
N LYS A 64 -2.07 -18.64 4.98
CA LYS A 64 -1.44 -17.84 6.03
C LYS A 64 0.08 -17.91 5.91
N PHE A 65 0.71 -16.77 5.66
CA PHE A 65 2.16 -16.67 5.61
C PHE A 65 2.72 -16.43 7.02
N MET A 66 3.54 -17.36 7.51
CA MET A 66 4.12 -17.31 8.86
C MET A 66 5.42 -16.49 8.90
N GLN A 67 5.98 -16.14 7.74
CA GLN A 67 7.24 -15.42 7.61
C GLN A 67 7.10 -14.35 6.53
N ALA A 68 6.22 -13.38 6.77
CA ALA A 68 6.06 -12.20 5.95
C ALA A 68 6.48 -10.97 6.77
N TYR A 69 7.35 -10.15 6.21
CA TYR A 69 7.95 -9.02 6.91
C TYR A 69 7.71 -7.73 6.13
N SER A 70 7.39 -6.68 6.86
CA SER A 70 7.34 -5.30 6.36
C SER A 70 8.55 -4.51 6.85
N CYS A 71 8.71 -3.29 6.37
CA CYS A 71 9.63 -2.34 6.98
C CYS A 71 9.10 -1.90 8.37
N ALA A 72 9.98 -1.26 9.15
CA ALA A 72 9.66 -0.89 10.54
C ALA A 72 8.56 0.17 10.67
N ILE A 73 8.34 0.97 9.63
CA ILE A 73 7.37 2.07 9.63
C ILE A 73 6.64 2.20 8.28
N SER A 74 5.66 3.09 8.24
CA SER A 74 4.65 3.23 7.22
C SER A 74 5.18 3.52 5.80
N SER A 75 5.83 4.68 5.55
CA SER A 75 6.25 5.05 4.19
C SER A 75 7.16 4.02 3.54
N PRO A 76 8.21 3.51 4.19
CA PRO A 76 9.04 2.45 3.62
C PRO A 76 8.26 1.20 3.22
N SER A 77 7.33 0.74 4.07
CA SER A 77 6.51 -0.45 3.79
C SER A 77 5.59 -0.22 2.60
N ARG A 78 4.95 0.95 2.52
CA ARG A 78 4.03 1.32 1.44
C ARG A 78 4.76 1.55 0.13
N CYS A 79 5.93 2.19 0.17
CA CYS A 79 6.80 2.31 -0.99
C CYS A 79 7.29 0.96 -1.51
N SER A 80 7.63 0.02 -0.61
CA SER A 80 7.99 -1.34 -0.98
C SER A 80 6.84 -2.07 -1.67
N LEU A 81 5.62 -1.95 -1.14
CA LEU A 81 4.43 -2.55 -1.71
C LEU A 81 4.13 -2.01 -3.11
N MET A 82 4.18 -0.69 -3.28
CA MET A 82 3.88 -0.02 -4.55
C MET A 82 4.91 -0.29 -5.64
N SER A 83 6.18 -0.43 -5.25
CA SER A 83 7.30 -0.53 -6.18
C SER A 83 7.82 -1.95 -6.43
N GLY A 84 7.46 -2.91 -5.56
CA GLY A 84 8.07 -4.24 -5.54
C GLY A 84 9.55 -4.24 -5.13
N MET A 85 10.05 -3.12 -4.59
CA MET A 85 11.44 -2.98 -4.15
C MET A 85 11.52 -3.03 -2.62
N ASN A 86 12.61 -3.56 -2.07
CA ASN A 86 12.91 -3.42 -0.66
C ASN A 86 13.41 -2.00 -0.32
N ALA A 87 13.38 -1.63 0.97
CA ALA A 87 13.77 -0.29 1.41
C ALA A 87 15.22 0.08 1.09
N ALA A 88 16.13 -0.88 1.05
CA ALA A 88 17.52 -0.63 0.66
C ALA A 88 17.65 -0.20 -0.82
N ARG A 89 16.74 -0.66 -1.68
CA ARG A 89 16.72 -0.33 -3.10
C ARG A 89 16.03 0.99 -3.39
N HIS A 90 14.80 1.21 -2.87
CA HIS A 90 14.11 2.47 -3.08
C HIS A 90 14.59 3.60 -2.16
N ARG A 91 15.39 3.29 -1.14
CA ARG A 91 16.02 4.24 -0.22
C ARG A 91 15.05 5.19 0.50
N VAL A 92 13.80 4.81 0.66
CA VAL A 92 12.85 5.47 1.55
C VAL A 92 12.92 4.71 2.88
N THR A 93 13.52 5.28 3.89
CA THR A 93 13.87 4.58 5.14
C THR A 93 13.18 5.17 6.37
N ASN A 94 12.52 6.33 6.21
CA ASN A 94 11.75 7.00 7.23
C ASN A 94 10.46 7.58 6.65
N TRP A 95 9.68 8.33 7.42
CA TRP A 95 8.46 8.96 6.96
C TRP A 95 8.74 10.01 5.89
N THR A 96 7.94 10.01 4.85
CA THR A 96 7.84 11.13 3.92
C THR A 96 6.67 12.02 4.35
N LEU A 97 6.75 13.31 4.24
CA LEU A 97 5.64 14.24 4.48
C LEU A 97 5.80 15.52 3.67
N ASN A 98 6.76 16.36 4.03
CA ASN A 98 6.97 17.65 3.38
C ASN A 98 8.07 17.57 2.34
N TYR A 99 7.87 18.27 1.23
CA TYR A 99 8.85 18.35 0.16
C TYR A 99 10.20 18.89 0.68
N ASN A 100 11.28 18.21 0.30
CA ASN A 100 12.65 18.52 0.71
C ASN A 100 12.88 18.60 2.23
N SER A 101 12.08 17.89 3.02
CA SER A 101 12.23 17.82 4.47
C SER A 101 12.72 16.43 4.88
N ASN A 102 13.95 16.38 5.38
CA ASN A 102 14.49 15.16 5.99
C ASN A 102 14.02 15.07 7.45
N ASN A 103 13.25 14.03 7.77
CA ASN A 103 12.67 13.82 9.10
C ASN A 103 13.62 13.08 10.06
N ASP A 104 14.81 12.66 9.60
CA ASP A 104 15.76 12.04 10.49
C ASP A 104 16.29 13.07 11.50
N ALA A 105 16.30 12.68 12.75
CA ALA A 105 16.89 13.50 13.80
C ALA A 105 18.41 13.50 13.68
N GLY A 106 18.93 14.48 12.98
CA GLY A 106 20.37 14.76 12.98
C GLY A 106 20.76 15.39 14.29
N GLY A 107 21.92 15.01 14.82
CA GLY A 107 22.47 15.65 16.02
C GLY A 107 23.75 14.97 16.50
N GLY A 108 24.65 15.75 17.03
CA GLY A 108 25.92 15.24 17.56
C GLY A 108 26.91 14.80 16.50
N SER A 109 27.64 13.74 16.78
CA SER A 109 28.73 13.20 15.93
C SER A 109 28.26 12.20 14.86
N ILE A 110 26.95 12.04 14.66
CA ILE A 110 26.41 11.09 13.67
C ILE A 110 26.09 11.83 12.38
N THR A 111 26.75 11.43 11.30
CA THR A 111 26.38 11.83 9.95
C THR A 111 25.27 10.90 9.46
N LEU A 112 24.09 11.47 9.21
CA LEU A 112 22.97 10.70 8.68
C LEU A 112 23.24 10.29 7.23
N PRO A 113 22.86 9.05 6.84
CA PRO A 113 22.93 8.66 5.44
C PRO A 113 21.94 9.50 4.62
N ASP A 114 22.30 9.79 3.39
CA ASP A 114 21.37 10.36 2.43
C ASP A 114 20.32 9.33 2.04
N TRP A 115 19.05 9.73 2.03
CA TRP A 115 17.91 8.87 1.70
C TRP A 115 16.84 9.61 0.90
N ASN A 116 15.87 8.89 0.35
CA ASN A 116 14.83 9.44 -0.51
C ASN A 116 13.62 9.96 0.29
N TYR A 117 13.83 11.05 1.03
CA TYR A 117 12.81 11.65 1.91
C TYR A 117 11.62 12.28 1.16
N ASN A 118 11.72 12.45 -0.16
CA ASN A 118 10.57 12.82 -0.99
C ASN A 118 9.75 11.59 -1.46
N GLY A 119 10.11 10.38 -1.01
CA GLY A 119 9.37 9.17 -1.26
C GLY A 119 9.52 8.60 -2.66
N ILE A 120 8.50 7.89 -3.12
CA ILE A 120 8.41 7.42 -4.49
C ILE A 120 7.66 8.42 -5.36
N GLN A 121 8.00 8.43 -6.65
CA GLN A 121 7.39 9.28 -7.65
C GLN A 121 6.95 8.42 -8.84
N PRO A 122 5.92 8.81 -9.59
CA PRO A 122 5.52 8.10 -10.80
C PRO A 122 6.64 8.08 -11.84
N ALA A 123 6.59 7.09 -12.72
CA ALA A 123 7.56 6.93 -13.80
C ALA A 123 7.67 8.18 -14.65
N GLY A 124 8.89 8.61 -14.95
CA GLY A 124 9.18 9.82 -15.71
C GLY A 124 9.35 11.08 -14.89
N THR A 125 8.97 11.09 -13.62
CA THR A 125 9.25 12.21 -12.71
C THR A 125 10.68 12.13 -12.19
N SER A 126 11.38 13.25 -12.19
CA SER A 126 12.75 13.36 -11.68
C SER A 126 12.85 14.50 -10.68
N ILE A 127 12.87 14.16 -9.40
CA ILE A 127 13.18 15.09 -8.31
C ILE A 127 14.26 14.48 -7.41
N ASN A 128 15.01 15.37 -6.75
CA ASN A 128 16.06 14.92 -5.83
C ASN A 128 15.45 14.15 -4.64
N ASN A 129 16.23 13.25 -4.07
CA ASN A 129 15.83 12.45 -2.89
C ASN A 129 14.47 11.77 -3.02
N ALA A 130 14.22 11.21 -4.20
CA ALA A 130 13.05 10.41 -4.53
C ALA A 130 13.44 9.25 -5.45
N THR A 131 12.58 8.25 -5.53
CA THR A 131 12.73 7.13 -6.46
C THR A 131 11.56 7.11 -7.43
N SER A 132 11.84 7.26 -8.74
CA SER A 132 10.82 7.10 -9.79
C SER A 132 10.56 5.62 -10.05
N ILE A 133 9.28 5.24 -10.11
CA ILE A 133 8.85 3.85 -10.24
C ILE A 133 7.69 3.69 -11.23
N THR A 134 7.60 2.53 -11.87
CA THR A 134 6.32 2.01 -12.37
C THR A 134 5.66 1.25 -11.25
N SER A 135 4.52 1.70 -10.81
CA SER A 135 3.84 1.18 -9.63
C SER A 135 3.03 -0.08 -9.91
N LEU A 136 2.70 -0.86 -8.87
CA LEU A 136 1.80 -2.00 -8.97
C LEU A 136 0.43 -1.63 -9.57
N PRO A 137 -0.29 -0.58 -9.11
CA PRO A 137 -1.54 -0.19 -9.74
C PRO A 137 -1.38 0.27 -11.19
N GLN A 138 -0.30 0.94 -11.57
CA GLN A 138 -0.06 1.26 -12.98
C GLN A 138 0.04 0.00 -13.85
N ILE A 139 0.77 -1.01 -13.38
CA ILE A 139 0.87 -2.29 -14.08
C ILE A 139 -0.51 -2.95 -14.23
N LEU A 140 -1.31 -2.93 -13.17
CA LEU A 140 -2.67 -3.49 -13.20
C LEU A 140 -3.59 -2.71 -14.15
N HIS A 141 -3.57 -1.38 -14.07
CA HIS A 141 -4.31 -0.50 -14.97
C HIS A 141 -3.96 -0.74 -16.44
N ASP A 142 -2.67 -0.80 -16.77
CA ASP A 142 -2.18 -1.07 -18.13
C ASP A 142 -2.60 -2.46 -18.64
N ASN A 143 -2.94 -3.38 -17.74
CA ASN A 143 -3.49 -4.69 -18.05
C ASN A 143 -5.02 -4.74 -17.93
N GLY A 144 -5.71 -3.61 -17.91
CA GLY A 144 -7.15 -3.48 -18.02
C GLY A 144 -7.92 -3.70 -16.71
N TYR A 145 -7.27 -3.56 -15.56
CA TYR A 145 -7.96 -3.45 -14.29
C TYR A 145 -8.43 -2.02 -14.05
N TYR A 146 -9.60 -1.87 -13.46
CA TYR A 146 -10.03 -0.62 -12.86
C TYR A 146 -9.52 -0.58 -11.42
N THR A 147 -8.73 0.44 -11.08
CA THR A 147 -7.92 0.48 -9.87
C THR A 147 -8.42 1.54 -8.89
N ILE A 148 -8.63 1.17 -7.65
CA ILE A 148 -9.16 2.05 -6.61
C ILE A 148 -8.21 2.09 -5.43
N HIS A 149 -7.80 3.27 -5.03
CA HIS A 149 -7.15 3.53 -3.75
C HIS A 149 -8.18 4.06 -2.74
N CYS A 150 -8.16 3.52 -1.53
CA CYS A 150 -9.02 3.98 -0.45
C CYS A 150 -8.25 3.99 0.87
N GLY A 151 -8.16 5.15 1.50
CA GLY A 151 -7.50 5.36 2.78
C GLY A 151 -6.08 5.90 2.67
N LYS A 152 -5.23 5.61 3.65
CA LYS A 152 -3.85 6.13 3.74
C LYS A 152 -2.97 5.69 2.58
N ALA A 153 -2.37 6.65 1.88
CA ALA A 153 -1.38 6.44 0.84
C ALA A 153 0.06 6.55 1.38
N HIS A 154 0.51 7.72 1.74
CA HIS A 154 1.80 7.97 2.36
C HIS A 154 3.00 7.49 1.51
N PHE A 155 2.92 7.69 0.19
CA PHE A 155 3.91 7.24 -0.77
C PHE A 155 5.01 8.26 -1.03
N GLY A 156 4.64 9.54 -1.16
CA GLY A 156 5.53 10.64 -1.48
C GLY A 156 5.18 11.90 -0.70
N ALA A 157 6.07 12.88 -0.78
CA ALA A 157 5.96 14.14 -0.04
C ALA A 157 4.87 15.05 -0.62
N LYS A 158 4.32 15.93 0.21
CA LYS A 158 3.41 17.01 -0.18
C LYS A 158 4.00 17.84 -1.31
N ASN A 159 3.14 18.32 -2.20
CA ASN A 159 3.51 19.13 -3.37
C ASN A 159 4.47 18.41 -4.34
N THR A 160 4.42 17.10 -4.40
CA THR A 160 5.07 16.27 -5.42
C THR A 160 4.04 15.40 -6.12
N ASP A 161 4.37 14.88 -7.31
CA ASP A 161 3.47 13.93 -8.00
C ASP A 161 3.22 12.67 -7.17
N GLY A 162 4.17 12.30 -6.31
CA GLY A 162 4.08 11.15 -5.40
C GLY A 162 3.08 11.33 -4.25
N GLU A 163 2.51 12.51 -4.06
CA GLU A 163 1.47 12.75 -3.07
C GLU A 163 0.16 12.07 -3.45
N ASP A 164 -0.23 12.18 -4.74
CA ASP A 164 -1.54 11.73 -5.21
C ASP A 164 -1.48 10.31 -5.79
N PRO A 165 -2.23 9.34 -5.23
CA PRO A 165 -2.38 8.00 -5.79
C PRO A 165 -2.80 7.95 -7.26
N LEU A 166 -3.57 8.92 -7.76
CA LEU A 166 -3.97 8.95 -9.17
C LEU A 166 -2.75 8.97 -10.12
N ASN A 167 -1.66 9.59 -9.71
CA ASN A 167 -0.43 9.65 -10.50
C ASN A 167 0.31 8.29 -10.55
N PHE A 168 -0.10 7.32 -9.76
CA PHE A 168 0.45 5.96 -9.74
C PHE A 168 -0.42 4.93 -10.48
N GLY A 169 -1.39 5.39 -11.27
CA GLY A 169 -2.27 4.52 -12.06
C GLY A 169 -3.49 3.99 -11.31
N PHE A 170 -3.89 4.64 -10.23
CA PHE A 170 -5.22 4.46 -9.69
C PHE A 170 -6.23 5.30 -10.48
N ASP A 171 -7.39 4.72 -10.81
CA ASP A 171 -8.50 5.41 -11.46
C ASP A 171 -9.30 6.24 -10.46
N VAL A 172 -9.32 5.82 -9.20
CA VAL A 172 -10.02 6.50 -8.10
C VAL A 172 -9.11 6.60 -6.89
N ASN A 173 -9.12 7.77 -6.24
CA ASN A 173 -8.45 8.00 -4.97
C ASN A 173 -9.44 8.52 -3.93
N ILE A 174 -9.64 7.77 -2.85
CA ILE A 174 -10.49 8.15 -1.72
C ILE A 174 -9.59 8.31 -0.50
N ALA A 175 -9.39 9.55 -0.07
CA ALA A 175 -8.62 9.89 1.13
C ALA A 175 -7.10 9.60 1.10
N GLY A 176 -6.54 9.29 -0.08
CA GLY A 176 -5.10 9.08 -0.21
C GLY A 176 -4.34 10.39 -0.40
N GLY A 177 -3.18 10.51 0.25
CA GLY A 177 -2.29 11.68 0.15
C GLY A 177 -0.97 11.44 0.87
N ALA A 178 -0.18 12.51 1.04
CA ALA A 178 1.11 12.44 1.73
C ALA A 178 0.99 12.17 3.24
N ASN A 179 -0.19 12.38 3.83
CA ASN A 179 -0.37 12.29 5.27
C ASN A 179 -0.24 10.86 5.79
N GLY A 180 0.43 10.70 6.93
CA GLY A 180 0.59 9.42 7.62
C GLY A 180 -0.62 8.99 8.45
N GLY A 181 -1.63 9.83 8.59
CA GLY A 181 -2.89 9.58 9.30
C GLY A 181 -3.78 10.81 9.30
N PRO A 182 -5.07 10.67 9.63
CA PRO A 182 -5.99 11.80 9.72
C PRO A 182 -5.78 12.59 11.00
N ALA A 183 -6.13 13.88 10.98
CA ALA A 183 -6.14 14.71 12.18
C ALA A 183 -7.26 14.33 13.16
N SER A 184 -8.35 13.74 12.67
CA SER A 184 -9.41 13.09 13.44
C SER A 184 -9.85 11.82 12.72
N TYR A 185 -10.26 10.81 13.51
CA TYR A 185 -10.86 9.56 12.98
C TYR A 185 -12.40 9.63 12.96
N LEU A 186 -12.97 10.75 13.33
CA LEU A 186 -14.41 10.93 13.44
C LEU A 186 -14.97 11.64 12.20
N GLY A 187 -15.99 11.05 11.58
CA GLY A 187 -16.70 11.68 10.48
C GLY A 187 -17.41 12.98 10.89
N SER A 188 -17.84 13.10 12.17
CA SER A 188 -18.38 14.33 12.73
C SER A 188 -17.43 15.51 12.69
N ASP A 189 -16.13 15.25 12.70
CA ASP A 189 -15.07 16.26 12.62
C ASP A 189 -14.60 16.47 11.17
N ASN A 190 -15.27 15.84 10.21
CA ASN A 190 -14.88 15.80 8.81
C ASN A 190 -13.42 15.31 8.62
N TYR A 191 -12.99 14.38 9.47
CA TYR A 191 -11.63 13.82 9.50
C TYR A 191 -10.52 14.89 9.61
N CYS A 192 -10.84 16.01 10.21
CA CYS A 192 -10.00 17.18 10.33
C CYS A 192 -10.00 17.73 11.75
N THR A 193 -8.96 18.46 12.11
CA THR A 193 -8.88 19.28 13.32
C THR A 193 -8.44 20.68 12.92
N THR A 194 -9.07 21.70 13.44
CA THR A 194 -8.76 23.09 13.11
C THR A 194 -7.27 23.38 13.25
N GLY A 195 -6.66 23.90 12.19
CA GLY A 195 -5.24 24.24 12.14
C GLY A 195 -4.30 23.07 11.91
N SER A 196 -4.82 21.88 11.59
CA SER A 196 -3.99 20.71 11.27
C SER A 196 -3.73 20.61 9.77
N ASP A 197 -2.48 20.30 9.42
CA ASP A 197 -2.08 19.91 8.04
C ASP A 197 -2.48 18.46 7.70
N PHE A 198 -3.06 17.72 8.64
CA PHE A 198 -3.43 16.31 8.50
C PHE A 198 -4.91 16.11 8.19
N CYS A 199 -5.61 17.14 7.75
CA CYS A 199 -6.98 17.01 7.29
C CYS A 199 -7.06 16.12 6.05
N ILE A 200 -8.03 15.22 6.01
CA ILE A 200 -8.32 14.42 4.85
C ILE A 200 -9.38 15.15 4.03
N ASN A 201 -9.06 15.50 2.80
CA ASN A 201 -9.97 16.17 1.88
C ASN A 201 -10.67 15.15 0.97
N GLY A 202 -11.80 15.53 0.38
CA GLY A 202 -12.51 14.74 -0.62
C GLY A 202 -13.39 13.61 -0.06
N LEU A 203 -13.69 13.63 1.25
CA LEU A 203 -14.62 12.69 1.86
C LEU A 203 -16.06 13.21 1.99
N ASP A 204 -16.29 14.49 1.70
CA ASP A 204 -17.61 15.13 1.91
C ASP A 204 -18.74 14.44 1.15
N GLU A 205 -18.47 13.96 -0.07
CA GLU A 205 -19.45 13.23 -0.89
C GLU A 205 -19.77 11.84 -0.33
N TYR A 206 -18.89 11.26 0.48
CA TYR A 206 -19.05 9.96 1.11
C TYR A 206 -19.63 10.07 2.54
N ALA A 207 -19.32 11.15 3.25
CA ALA A 207 -19.78 11.40 4.61
C ALA A 207 -21.30 11.61 4.69
N ALA A 208 -21.92 12.09 3.61
CA ALA A 208 -23.36 12.33 3.54
C ALA A 208 -24.21 11.06 3.38
N GLN A 209 -23.60 9.90 3.24
CA GLN A 209 -24.28 8.61 3.01
C GLN A 209 -24.32 7.69 4.24
N GLY A 210 -23.79 8.13 5.37
CA GLY A 210 -23.72 7.38 6.64
C GLY A 210 -24.74 7.77 7.68
#